data_64e2cdf95fda62d7cbf2a91d6adc183b
#
_entry.id   64e2cdf95fda62d7cbf2a91d6adc183b
#
_cell.length_a   1.000
_cell.length_b   1.000
_cell.length_c   1.000
_cell.angle_alpha   90.00
_cell.angle_beta   90.00
_cell.angle_gamma   90.00
#
_symmetry.space_group_name_H-M   'P 1'
#
loop_
_entity.id
_entity.type
_entity.pdbx_description
1 polymer ?
#
loop_
_entity_poly.entity_id
_entity_poly.type
_entity_poly.pdbx_seq_one_letter_code
_entity_poly.pdbx_strand_id
1 'polypeptide(L)'
;MLLKMAAKDLVIWIIKRVAIGIGSLILVISATYILLRYAPGNPVQVYIGSCLAKGYSLLTCEAKARQVFLVNVTESPFQAYLSYMKDLVHGDLGRSLIYHESVAYLIAEEIPWTVFLVVSSLLLSYALGIVXGLYTAKYSGGKIDKTITVTSAAIQAVPNYVLAIILLLFLGVYDHLFPINGSYSVPPSEIGLNWVFISNMLYHYTLPILSFAIPMIPGYILSIRSAAVAISREDYVMYARLRGVKSRALMTNYIGRLAIIPSFTRFMYSFGLLLGAAAFIEGTFELYGIGSLYAGALSSRDYPLAIGTLMVIVAVTIAGNIIADILYGVLDPRVRVA
;
A
#
# COMPACT_ATOMS: atom_id res chain seq x y z
N MET A 1 -5.69 27.89 28.05
CA MET A 1 -4.33 28.16 27.54
C MET A 1 -3.62 26.89 27.07
N LEU A 2 -3.60 25.82 27.87
CA LEU A 2 -2.98 24.53 27.52
C LEU A 2 -3.58 23.87 26.23
N LEU A 3 -4.91 23.94 26.04
CA LEU A 3 -5.59 23.40 24.86
C LEU A 3 -5.23 24.17 23.57
N LYS A 4 -4.96 25.49 23.65
CA LYS A 4 -4.56 26.31 22.50
C LYS A 4 -3.10 26.07 22.12
N MET A 5 -2.23 25.83 23.09
CA MET A 5 -0.83 25.44 22.83
C MET A 5 -0.76 24.08 22.14
N ALA A 6 -1.53 23.11 22.64
CA ALA A 6 -1.61 21.76 22.05
C ALA A 6 -2.09 21.78 20.58
N ALA A 7 -2.99 22.69 20.20
CA ALA A 7 -3.48 22.83 18.83
C ALA A 7 -2.40 23.42 17.91
N LYS A 8 -1.63 24.39 18.38
CA LYS A 8 -0.53 25.01 17.60
C LYS A 8 0.58 23.97 17.33
N ASP A 9 0.92 23.19 18.34
CA ASP A 9 1.96 22.15 18.22
C ASP A 9 1.54 21.07 17.22
N LEU A 10 0.26 20.67 17.23
CA LEU A 10 -0.29 19.73 16.26
C LEU A 10 -0.18 20.27 14.82
N VAL A 11 -0.56 21.53 14.63
CA VAL A 11 -0.49 22.17 13.30
C VAL A 11 0.97 22.21 12.80
N ILE A 12 1.90 22.63 13.63
CA ILE A 12 3.33 22.69 13.27
C ILE A 12 3.85 21.28 12.91
N TRP A 13 3.47 20.29 13.72
CA TRP A 13 3.87 18.89 13.49
C TRP A 13 3.30 18.36 12.16
N ILE A 14 2.03 18.62 11.85
CA ILE A 14 1.41 18.25 10.56
C ILE A 14 2.15 18.92 9.39
N ILE A 15 2.43 20.23 9.50
CA ILE A 15 3.14 20.98 8.46
C ILE A 15 4.52 20.35 8.21
N LYS A 16 5.26 20.00 9.26
CA LYS A 16 6.57 19.32 9.12
C LYS A 16 6.44 17.99 8.38
N ARG A 17 5.44 17.16 8.72
CA ARG A 17 5.21 15.86 8.08
C ARG A 17 4.87 16.02 6.60
N VAL A 18 3.96 16.95 6.28
CA VAL A 18 3.59 17.26 4.90
C VAL A 18 4.79 17.78 4.12
N ALA A 19 5.57 18.69 4.71
CA ALA A 19 6.78 19.24 4.06
C ALA A 19 7.82 18.16 3.76
N ILE A 20 8.04 17.22 4.70
CA ILE A 20 8.95 16.06 4.50
C ILE A 20 8.41 15.17 3.36
N GLY A 21 7.11 14.89 3.36
CA GLY A 21 6.47 14.08 2.30
C GLY A 21 6.61 14.72 0.92
N ILE A 22 6.33 16.01 0.81
CA ILE A 22 6.48 16.77 -0.44
C ILE A 22 7.95 16.76 -0.88
N GLY A 23 8.88 17.00 0.06
CA GLY A 23 10.32 16.95 -0.23
C GLY A 23 10.76 15.59 -0.77
N SER A 24 10.28 14.51 -0.15
CA SER A 24 10.54 13.14 -0.60
C SER A 24 10.00 12.89 -2.01
N LEU A 25 8.77 13.35 -2.29
CA LEU A 25 8.15 13.21 -3.61
C LEU A 25 8.94 13.98 -4.67
N ILE A 26 9.33 15.22 -4.39
CA ILE A 26 10.15 16.04 -5.29
C ILE A 26 11.49 15.34 -5.56
N LEU A 27 12.11 14.76 -4.53
CA LEU A 27 13.37 14.02 -4.67
C LEU A 27 13.20 12.82 -5.63
N VAL A 28 12.15 12.02 -5.46
CA VAL A 28 11.87 10.86 -6.33
C VAL A 28 11.62 11.33 -7.77
N ILE A 29 10.79 12.37 -7.96
CA ILE A 29 10.49 12.93 -9.29
C ILE A 29 11.79 13.44 -9.93
N SER A 30 12.63 14.15 -9.18
CA SER A 30 13.92 14.69 -9.70
C SER A 30 14.86 13.56 -10.12
N ALA A 31 14.98 12.52 -9.27
CA ALA A 31 15.81 11.34 -9.59
C ALA A 31 15.31 10.66 -10.86
N THR A 32 13.98 10.50 -11.00
CA THR A 32 13.35 9.90 -12.17
C THR A 32 13.62 10.74 -13.43
N TYR A 33 13.48 12.07 -13.35
CA TYR A 33 13.79 12.98 -14.45
C TYR A 33 15.25 12.86 -14.90
N ILE A 34 16.19 12.80 -13.94
CA ILE A 34 17.60 12.62 -14.23
C ILE A 34 17.86 11.30 -14.97
N LEU A 35 17.24 10.22 -14.52
CA LEU A 35 17.36 8.91 -15.18
C LEU A 35 16.80 8.97 -16.59
N LEU A 36 15.63 9.56 -16.81
CA LEU A 36 15.01 9.71 -18.12
C LEU A 36 15.88 10.50 -19.11
N ARG A 37 16.54 11.54 -18.62
CA ARG A 37 17.29 12.46 -19.48
C ARG A 37 18.75 12.06 -19.70
N TYR A 38 19.40 11.50 -18.68
CA TYR A 38 20.87 11.37 -18.65
C TYR A 38 21.39 9.93 -18.56
N ALA A 39 20.56 8.93 -18.23
CA ALA A 39 21.03 7.55 -18.16
C ALA A 39 21.57 7.09 -19.53
N PRO A 40 22.67 6.33 -19.59
CA PRO A 40 23.15 5.76 -20.86
C PRO A 40 22.06 4.91 -21.52
N GLY A 41 21.79 5.16 -22.80
CA GLY A 41 20.72 4.50 -23.53
C GLY A 41 19.32 4.91 -23.04
N ASN A 42 19.18 6.18 -22.59
CA ASN A 42 17.92 6.65 -22.00
C ASN A 42 16.74 6.45 -22.98
N PRO A 43 15.56 6.15 -22.42
CA PRO A 43 14.36 5.81 -23.23
C PRO A 43 13.96 6.90 -24.25
N VAL A 44 14.18 8.17 -23.90
CA VAL A 44 13.83 9.31 -24.77
C VAL A 44 14.67 9.26 -26.07
N GLN A 45 16.00 9.06 -25.93
CA GLN A 45 16.92 8.98 -27.07
C GLN A 45 16.64 7.73 -27.93
N VAL A 46 16.35 6.59 -27.28
CA VAL A 46 15.99 5.36 -27.99
C VAL A 46 14.71 5.56 -28.81
N TYR A 47 13.71 6.23 -28.23
CA TYR A 47 12.44 6.55 -28.91
C TYR A 47 12.69 7.46 -30.13
N ILE A 48 13.47 8.55 -29.93
CA ILE A 48 13.79 9.48 -31.02
C ILE A 48 14.52 8.72 -32.16
N GLY A 49 15.50 7.89 -31.81
CA GLY A 49 16.23 7.07 -32.78
C GLY A 49 15.32 6.15 -33.60
N SER A 50 14.37 5.47 -32.92
CA SER A 50 13.41 4.58 -33.59
C SER A 50 12.43 5.34 -34.50
N CYS A 51 12.07 6.57 -34.08
CA CYS A 51 11.19 7.46 -34.84
C CYS A 51 11.89 7.95 -36.13
N LEU A 52 13.17 8.33 -36.00
CA LEU A 52 13.99 8.71 -37.17
C LEU A 52 14.14 7.55 -38.16
N ALA A 53 14.34 6.32 -37.65
CA ALA A 53 14.44 5.11 -38.48
C ALA A 53 13.14 4.82 -39.25
N LYS A 54 11.99 5.34 -38.78
CA LYS A 54 10.69 5.25 -39.50
C LYS A 54 10.52 6.36 -40.56
N GLY A 55 11.55 7.21 -40.76
CA GLY A 55 11.55 8.26 -41.81
C GLY A 55 10.94 9.61 -41.36
N TYR A 56 10.63 9.79 -40.08
CA TYR A 56 10.13 11.10 -39.61
C TYR A 56 11.29 12.08 -39.41
N SER A 57 10.99 13.39 -39.50
CA SER A 57 11.99 14.42 -39.25
C SER A 57 12.36 14.49 -37.75
N LEU A 58 13.58 14.99 -37.48
CA LEU A 58 14.05 15.16 -36.08
C LEU A 58 13.07 15.99 -35.25
N LEU A 59 12.61 17.12 -35.78
CA LEU A 59 11.64 17.98 -35.10
C LEU A 59 10.34 17.24 -34.74
N THR A 60 9.84 16.43 -35.66
CA THR A 60 8.63 15.60 -35.42
C THR A 60 8.88 14.57 -34.32
N CYS A 61 10.05 13.93 -34.33
CA CYS A 61 10.40 12.90 -33.34
C CYS A 61 10.61 13.51 -31.94
N GLU A 62 11.22 14.68 -31.85
CA GLU A 62 11.37 15.41 -30.59
C GLU A 62 10.01 15.85 -30.03
N ALA A 63 9.11 16.36 -30.87
CA ALA A 63 7.76 16.75 -30.47
C ALA A 63 6.95 15.55 -29.97
N LYS A 64 7.04 14.40 -30.64
CA LYS A 64 6.40 13.14 -30.22
C LYS A 64 7.00 12.65 -28.88
N ALA A 65 8.32 12.70 -28.75
CA ALA A 65 9.01 12.31 -27.52
C ALA A 65 8.57 13.20 -26.34
N ARG A 66 8.44 14.52 -26.56
CA ARG A 66 7.94 15.46 -25.55
C ARG A 66 6.52 15.09 -25.08
N GLN A 67 5.67 14.68 -26.01
CA GLN A 67 4.28 14.30 -25.71
C GLN A 67 4.19 12.97 -24.92
N VAL A 68 5.12 12.06 -25.18
CA VAL A 68 5.13 10.73 -24.58
C VAL A 68 5.80 10.75 -23.19
N PHE A 69 6.99 11.36 -23.11
CA PHE A 69 7.84 11.32 -21.91
C PHE A 69 7.77 12.59 -21.05
N LEU A 70 7.15 13.64 -21.55
CA LEU A 70 7.10 14.98 -20.95
C LEU A 70 8.50 15.64 -20.83
N VAL A 71 9.52 15.05 -21.43
CA VAL A 71 10.91 15.55 -21.38
C VAL A 71 11.20 16.32 -22.67
N ASN A 72 11.39 17.63 -22.57
CA ASN A 72 11.78 18.46 -23.69
C ASN A 72 13.29 18.46 -23.86
N VAL A 73 13.77 17.80 -24.90
CA VAL A 73 15.21 17.66 -25.18
C VAL A 73 15.83 18.93 -25.82
N THR A 74 14.98 19.83 -26.35
CA THR A 74 15.45 21.06 -27.02
C THR A 74 15.67 22.21 -26.05
N GLU A 75 15.05 22.18 -24.88
CA GLU A 75 15.19 23.21 -23.84
C GLU A 75 16.45 22.99 -22.99
N SER A 76 16.90 24.07 -22.33
CA SER A 76 17.94 23.95 -21.33
C SER A 76 17.51 22.97 -20.23
N PRO A 77 18.44 22.23 -19.59
CA PRO A 77 18.09 21.23 -18.60
C PRO A 77 17.18 21.72 -17.47
N PHE A 78 17.43 22.92 -16.99
CA PHE A 78 16.65 23.52 -15.90
C PHE A 78 15.20 23.88 -16.35
N GLN A 79 15.07 24.50 -17.54
CA GLN A 79 13.76 24.83 -18.08
C GLN A 79 12.92 23.57 -18.36
N ALA A 80 13.55 22.56 -18.96
CA ALA A 80 12.89 21.27 -19.23
C ALA A 80 12.44 20.59 -17.93
N TYR A 81 13.23 20.67 -16.85
CA TYR A 81 12.86 20.15 -15.53
C TYR A 81 11.65 20.90 -14.96
N LEU A 82 11.63 22.24 -15.04
CA LEU A 82 10.48 23.03 -14.58
C LEU A 82 9.21 22.71 -15.37
N SER A 83 9.34 22.55 -16.70
CA SER A 83 8.24 22.13 -17.56
C SER A 83 7.69 20.77 -17.16
N TYR A 84 8.58 19.79 -16.94
CA TYR A 84 8.24 18.45 -16.50
C TYR A 84 7.48 18.48 -15.15
N MET A 85 8.00 19.24 -14.18
CA MET A 85 7.34 19.40 -12.86
C MET A 85 5.94 20.03 -13.01
N LYS A 86 5.82 21.02 -13.90
CA LYS A 86 4.53 21.68 -14.18
C LYS A 86 3.52 20.66 -14.74
N ASP A 87 3.91 19.87 -15.72
CA ASP A 87 3.04 18.87 -16.34
C ASP A 87 2.54 17.86 -15.29
N LEU A 88 3.46 17.36 -14.44
CA LEU A 88 3.11 16.41 -13.36
C LEU A 88 2.11 17.01 -12.36
N VAL A 89 2.29 18.29 -11.98
CA VAL A 89 1.38 18.98 -11.04
C VAL A 89 -0.04 19.09 -11.65
N HIS A 90 -0.14 19.18 -12.99
CA HIS A 90 -1.43 19.20 -13.67
C HIS A 90 -2.00 17.80 -13.94
N GLY A 91 -1.32 16.75 -13.45
CA GLY A 91 -1.79 15.37 -13.58
C GLY A 91 -1.43 14.71 -14.91
N ASP A 92 -0.60 15.35 -15.72
CA ASP A 92 -0.12 14.75 -16.97
C ASP A 92 1.10 13.86 -16.63
N LEU A 93 0.94 12.56 -16.83
CA LEU A 93 1.99 11.55 -16.61
C LEU A 93 2.56 11.03 -17.94
N GLY A 94 2.20 11.66 -19.06
CA GLY A 94 2.59 11.22 -20.39
C GLY A 94 1.66 10.18 -20.97
N ARG A 95 2.12 9.49 -22.02
CA ARG A 95 1.33 8.49 -22.75
C ARG A 95 2.08 7.17 -22.83
N SER A 96 1.34 6.09 -22.64
CA SER A 96 1.84 4.73 -22.80
C SER A 96 2.29 4.48 -24.25
N LEU A 97 3.43 3.83 -24.41
CA LEU A 97 3.98 3.41 -25.73
C LEU A 97 3.21 2.21 -26.30
N ILE A 98 2.65 1.38 -25.45
CA ILE A 98 1.97 0.13 -25.81
C ILE A 98 0.47 0.35 -25.99
N TYR A 99 -0.17 0.96 -24.99
CA TYR A 99 -1.63 1.16 -24.99
C TYR A 99 -2.05 2.40 -25.78
N HIS A 100 -1.12 3.34 -26.03
CA HIS A 100 -1.38 4.61 -26.74
C HIS A 100 -2.44 5.50 -26.04
N GLU A 101 -2.59 5.28 -24.72
CA GLU A 101 -3.51 6.00 -23.85
C GLU A 101 -2.74 6.85 -22.85
N SER A 102 -3.43 7.79 -22.19
CA SER A 102 -2.86 8.56 -21.08
C SER A 102 -2.46 7.63 -19.94
N VAL A 103 -1.25 7.79 -19.41
CA VAL A 103 -0.75 7.04 -18.26
C VAL A 103 -1.66 7.28 -17.04
N ALA A 104 -2.10 8.53 -16.83
CA ALA A 104 -3.00 8.87 -15.72
C ALA A 104 -4.33 8.12 -15.80
N TYR A 105 -4.87 7.96 -17.00
CA TYR A 105 -6.11 7.20 -17.24
C TYR A 105 -5.93 5.72 -16.89
N LEU A 106 -4.87 5.10 -17.41
CA LEU A 106 -4.59 3.66 -17.15
C LEU A 106 -4.43 3.40 -15.66
N ILE A 107 -3.70 4.28 -14.95
CA ILE A 107 -3.51 4.14 -13.51
C ILE A 107 -4.85 4.31 -12.76
N ALA A 108 -5.68 5.27 -13.16
CA ALA A 108 -6.97 5.53 -12.52
C ALA A 108 -7.91 4.32 -12.60
N GLU A 109 -7.86 3.56 -13.69
CA GLU A 109 -8.63 2.33 -13.84
C GLU A 109 -8.16 1.21 -12.91
N GLU A 110 -6.85 1.20 -12.58
CA GLU A 110 -6.23 0.11 -11.81
C GLU A 110 -6.19 0.39 -10.30
N ILE A 111 -6.22 1.66 -9.86
CA ILE A 111 -6.17 2.04 -8.42
C ILE A 111 -7.23 1.32 -7.57
N PRO A 112 -8.52 1.27 -7.98
CA PRO A 112 -9.55 0.64 -7.14
C PRO A 112 -9.25 -0.82 -6.79
N TRP A 113 -8.64 -1.57 -7.70
CA TRP A 113 -8.30 -2.98 -7.50
C TRP A 113 -7.20 -3.16 -6.47
N THR A 114 -6.11 -2.37 -6.58
CA THR A 114 -5.02 -2.37 -5.59
C THR A 114 -5.54 -1.94 -4.21
N VAL A 115 -6.34 -0.88 -4.15
CA VAL A 115 -6.92 -0.40 -2.88
C VAL A 115 -7.81 -1.48 -2.26
N PHE A 116 -8.64 -2.14 -3.07
CA PHE A 116 -9.50 -3.24 -2.59
C PHE A 116 -8.66 -4.37 -1.99
N LEU A 117 -7.63 -4.83 -2.69
CA LEU A 117 -6.71 -5.89 -2.20
C LEU A 117 -6.06 -5.50 -0.87
N VAL A 118 -5.47 -4.30 -0.82
CA VAL A 118 -4.72 -3.82 0.36
C VAL A 118 -5.66 -3.61 1.55
N VAL A 119 -6.79 -2.91 1.34
CA VAL A 119 -7.75 -2.61 2.43
C VAL A 119 -8.35 -3.89 2.98
N SER A 120 -8.78 -4.81 2.11
CA SER A 120 -9.38 -6.10 2.54
C SER A 120 -8.38 -6.92 3.35
N SER A 121 -7.13 -6.99 2.90
CA SER A 121 -6.04 -7.71 3.60
C SER A 121 -5.75 -7.10 4.98
N LEU A 122 -5.68 -5.78 5.04
CA LEU A 122 -5.45 -5.04 6.29
C LEU A 122 -6.59 -5.25 7.29
N LEU A 123 -7.83 -5.10 6.84
CA LEU A 123 -9.01 -5.26 7.69
C LEU A 123 -9.08 -6.69 8.24
N LEU A 124 -8.86 -7.69 7.38
CA LEU A 124 -8.87 -9.11 7.78
C LEU A 124 -7.77 -9.38 8.81
N SER A 125 -6.54 -8.95 8.51
CA SER A 125 -5.40 -9.20 9.41
C SER A 125 -5.56 -8.49 10.76
N TYR A 126 -6.08 -7.27 10.74
CA TYR A 126 -6.27 -6.48 11.97
C TYR A 126 -7.40 -7.06 12.82
N ALA A 127 -8.53 -7.41 12.21
CA ALA A 127 -9.67 -8.02 12.90
C ALA A 127 -9.25 -9.33 13.58
N LEU A 128 -8.57 -10.20 12.84
CA LEU A 128 -8.07 -11.47 13.40
C LEU A 128 -6.98 -11.23 14.45
N GLY A 129 -6.13 -10.24 14.25
CA GLY A 129 -5.11 -9.82 15.20
C GLY A 129 -5.70 -9.36 16.53
N ILE A 130 -6.78 -8.58 16.51
CA ILE A 130 -7.51 -8.14 17.71
C ILE A 130 -8.09 -9.36 18.46
N VAL A 131 -8.80 -10.16 17.77
CA VAL A 131 -9.43 -11.35 18.38
C VAL A 131 -8.38 -12.31 18.97
N UNK A 132 -7.36 -12.51 18.21
CA UNK A 132 -6.43 -13.41 18.57
C UNK A 132 -5.51 -12.91 19.56
N GLY A 133 -5.23 -11.65 19.58
CA GLY A 133 -4.37 -10.99 20.58
C GLY A 133 -4.97 -10.91 21.96
N LEU A 134 -6.22 -10.46 22.05
CA LEU A 134 -6.95 -10.40 23.31
C LEU A 134 -7.17 -11.80 23.89
N TYR A 135 -7.46 -12.78 23.05
CA TYR A 135 -7.61 -14.19 23.50
C TYR A 135 -6.32 -14.70 24.11
N THR A 136 -5.20 -14.48 23.44
CA THR A 136 -3.87 -14.90 23.94
C THR A 136 -3.52 -14.22 25.27
N ALA A 137 -3.81 -12.91 25.36
CA ALA A 137 -3.60 -12.14 26.61
C ALA A 137 -4.41 -12.69 27.79
N LYS A 138 -5.65 -13.13 27.54
CA LYS A 138 -6.53 -13.71 28.56
C LYS A 138 -5.90 -14.98 29.18
N TYR A 139 -5.17 -15.77 28.37
CA TYR A 139 -4.53 -17.02 28.82
C TYR A 139 -3.01 -16.86 29.00
N SER A 140 -2.57 -15.65 29.29
CA SER A 140 -1.15 -15.28 29.40
C SER A 140 -0.39 -16.20 30.38
N GLY A 141 0.78 -16.69 29.94
CA GLY A 141 1.64 -17.61 30.69
C GLY A 141 1.29 -19.07 30.51
N GLY A 142 0.13 -19.39 29.93
CA GLY A 142 -0.33 -20.75 29.68
C GLY A 142 0.23 -21.37 28.40
N LYS A 143 -0.13 -22.62 28.14
CA LYS A 143 0.29 -23.35 26.92
C LYS A 143 -0.24 -22.67 25.65
N ILE A 144 -1.50 -22.22 25.66
CA ILE A 144 -2.13 -21.52 24.51
C ILE A 144 -1.31 -20.29 24.14
N ASP A 145 -0.96 -19.47 25.14
CA ASP A 145 -0.17 -18.25 24.96
C ASP A 145 1.20 -18.58 24.31
N LYS A 146 1.90 -19.58 24.85
CA LYS A 146 3.22 -20.00 24.34
C LYS A 146 3.12 -20.49 22.89
N THR A 147 2.14 -21.35 22.59
CA THR A 147 1.94 -21.90 21.25
C THR A 147 1.65 -20.78 20.24
N ILE A 148 0.66 -19.91 20.53
CA ILE A 148 0.29 -18.81 19.62
C ILE A 148 1.50 -17.86 19.42
N THR A 149 2.26 -17.56 20.48
CA THR A 149 3.42 -16.68 20.39
C THR A 149 4.51 -17.27 19.48
N VAL A 150 4.83 -18.56 19.65
CA VAL A 150 5.87 -19.23 18.86
C VAL A 150 5.44 -19.38 17.40
N THR A 151 4.19 -19.83 17.15
CA THR A 151 3.69 -19.98 15.78
C THR A 151 3.57 -18.62 15.09
N SER A 152 3.17 -17.57 15.83
CA SER A 152 3.14 -16.19 15.31
C SER A 152 4.53 -15.75 14.85
N ALA A 153 5.57 -15.97 15.63
CA ALA A 153 6.95 -15.62 15.27
C ALA A 153 7.39 -16.35 13.99
N ALA A 154 7.05 -17.64 13.88
CA ALA A 154 7.39 -18.45 12.69
C ALA A 154 6.65 -17.95 11.43
N ILE A 155 5.35 -17.68 11.53
CA ILE A 155 4.53 -17.21 10.39
C ILE A 155 4.99 -15.83 9.93
N GLN A 156 5.31 -14.93 10.87
CA GLN A 156 5.76 -13.56 10.55
C GLN A 156 7.06 -13.53 9.76
N ALA A 157 7.88 -14.60 9.85
CA ALA A 157 9.14 -14.69 9.12
C ALA A 157 8.96 -15.05 7.64
N VAL A 158 7.76 -15.51 7.24
CA VAL A 158 7.48 -15.91 5.85
C VAL A 158 7.16 -14.65 5.01
N PRO A 159 7.94 -14.36 3.96
CA PRO A 159 7.59 -13.25 3.07
C PRO A 159 6.24 -13.48 2.38
N ASN A 160 5.45 -12.41 2.23
CA ASN A 160 4.11 -12.51 1.65
C ASN A 160 4.10 -13.08 0.22
N TYR A 161 5.09 -12.73 -0.63
CA TYR A 161 5.18 -13.29 -2.00
C TYR A 161 5.47 -14.79 -2.00
N VAL A 162 6.26 -15.29 -1.03
CA VAL A 162 6.52 -16.74 -0.90
C VAL A 162 5.22 -17.46 -0.51
N LEU A 163 4.49 -16.89 0.45
CA LEU A 163 3.20 -17.45 0.84
C LEU A 163 2.19 -17.40 -0.32
N ALA A 164 2.20 -16.34 -1.13
CA ALA A 164 1.35 -16.22 -2.32
C ALA A 164 1.58 -17.41 -3.27
N ILE A 165 2.84 -17.70 -3.58
CA ILE A 165 3.20 -18.82 -4.47
C ILE A 165 2.77 -20.17 -3.84
N ILE A 166 3.00 -20.35 -2.54
CA ILE A 166 2.59 -21.58 -1.82
C ILE A 166 1.06 -21.77 -1.90
N LEU A 167 0.29 -20.71 -1.58
CA LEU A 167 -1.18 -20.78 -1.62
C LEU A 167 -1.68 -21.03 -3.05
N LEU A 168 -1.09 -20.34 -4.03
CA LEU A 168 -1.43 -20.51 -5.45
C LEU A 168 -1.20 -21.96 -5.89
N LEU A 169 -0.02 -22.53 -5.58
CA LEU A 169 0.33 -23.90 -5.98
C LEU A 169 -0.57 -24.94 -5.31
N PHE A 170 -0.73 -24.87 -3.99
CA PHE A 170 -1.47 -25.90 -3.27
C PHE A 170 -2.98 -25.76 -3.46
N LEU A 171 -3.54 -24.58 -3.19
CA LEU A 171 -5.00 -24.39 -3.21
C LEU A 171 -5.55 -24.03 -4.59
N GLY A 172 -4.71 -23.48 -5.47
CA GLY A 172 -5.11 -23.15 -6.84
C GLY A 172 -4.82 -24.29 -7.82
N VAL A 173 -3.53 -24.65 -7.95
CA VAL A 173 -3.09 -25.58 -8.99
C VAL A 173 -3.35 -27.05 -8.62
N TYR A 174 -2.99 -27.49 -7.40
CA TYR A 174 -3.13 -28.92 -7.02
C TYR A 174 -4.55 -29.28 -6.60
N ASP A 175 -5.13 -28.49 -5.70
CA ASP A 175 -6.46 -28.80 -5.13
C ASP A 175 -7.63 -28.22 -5.95
N HIS A 176 -7.36 -27.26 -6.87
CA HIS A 176 -8.38 -26.58 -7.70
C HIS A 176 -9.49 -25.92 -6.87
N LEU A 177 -9.17 -25.46 -5.65
CA LEU A 177 -10.15 -24.85 -4.73
C LEU A 177 -10.39 -23.37 -5.03
N PHE A 178 -9.41 -22.69 -5.65
CA PHE A 178 -9.51 -21.25 -5.94
C PHE A 178 -8.93 -20.94 -7.32
N PRO A 179 -9.38 -19.83 -7.94
CA PRO A 179 -8.83 -19.39 -9.22
C PRO A 179 -7.31 -19.11 -9.09
N ILE A 180 -6.58 -19.42 -10.15
CA ILE A 180 -5.13 -19.22 -10.19
C ILE A 180 -4.73 -17.86 -10.76
N ASN A 181 -5.64 -17.19 -11.49
CA ASN A 181 -5.35 -15.89 -12.11
C ASN A 181 -6.62 -15.06 -12.32
N GLY A 182 -6.41 -13.77 -12.55
CA GLY A 182 -7.47 -12.82 -12.91
C GLY A 182 -8.26 -12.28 -11.73
N SER A 183 -8.80 -11.09 -11.89
CA SER A 183 -9.59 -10.41 -10.86
C SER A 183 -11.04 -10.91 -10.79
N TYR A 184 -11.53 -11.52 -11.85
CA TYR A 184 -12.86 -12.12 -11.97
C TYR A 184 -12.95 -12.96 -13.26
N SER A 185 -13.98 -13.78 -13.36
CA SER A 185 -14.21 -14.67 -14.52
C SER A 185 -15.64 -14.55 -15.10
N VAL A 186 -16.41 -13.55 -14.67
CA VAL A 186 -17.75 -13.30 -15.22
C VAL A 186 -17.68 -12.58 -16.56
N PRO A 187 -18.68 -12.78 -17.46
CA PRO A 187 -18.72 -12.05 -18.73
C PRO A 187 -18.92 -10.54 -18.53
N PRO A 188 -18.51 -9.70 -19.50
CA PRO A 188 -18.64 -8.24 -19.37
C PRO A 188 -20.04 -7.72 -19.05
N SER A 189 -21.08 -8.43 -19.48
CA SER A 189 -22.49 -8.08 -19.22
C SER A 189 -22.88 -8.20 -17.74
N GLU A 190 -22.11 -8.91 -16.94
CA GLU A 190 -22.37 -9.14 -15.51
C GLU A 190 -21.52 -8.29 -14.59
N ILE A 191 -20.58 -7.51 -15.14
CA ILE A 191 -19.72 -6.63 -14.35
C ILE A 191 -20.57 -5.49 -13.77
N GLY A 192 -20.52 -5.32 -12.43
CA GLY A 192 -21.27 -4.26 -11.76
C GLY A 192 -21.53 -4.55 -10.29
N LEU A 193 -22.34 -3.71 -9.66
CA LEU A 193 -22.67 -3.85 -8.23
C LEU A 193 -23.83 -4.85 -8.04
N ASN A 194 -23.59 -6.11 -8.45
CA ASN A 194 -24.54 -7.22 -8.29
C ASN A 194 -23.86 -8.38 -7.57
N TRP A 195 -24.64 -9.28 -7.00
CA TRP A 195 -24.14 -10.40 -6.19
C TRP A 195 -23.26 -11.37 -6.98
N VAL A 196 -23.59 -11.60 -8.24
CA VAL A 196 -22.85 -12.53 -9.12
C VAL A 196 -21.40 -12.03 -9.27
N PHE A 197 -21.24 -10.77 -9.67
CA PHE A 197 -19.91 -10.16 -9.84
C PHE A 197 -19.13 -10.09 -8.52
N ILE A 198 -19.79 -9.59 -7.45
CA ILE A 198 -19.13 -9.40 -6.14
C ILE A 198 -18.63 -10.75 -5.58
N SER A 199 -19.46 -11.80 -5.62
CA SER A 199 -19.06 -13.12 -5.10
C SER A 199 -17.95 -13.74 -5.93
N ASN A 200 -18.00 -13.58 -7.25
CA ASN A 200 -16.94 -14.07 -8.15
C ASN A 200 -15.62 -13.33 -7.91
N MET A 201 -15.67 -12.00 -7.82
CA MET A 201 -14.49 -11.17 -7.49
C MET A 201 -13.88 -11.56 -6.14
N LEU A 202 -14.71 -11.71 -5.09
CA LEU A 202 -14.25 -12.14 -3.77
C LEU A 202 -13.58 -13.51 -3.80
N TYR A 203 -14.11 -14.43 -4.62
CA TYR A 203 -13.53 -15.76 -4.82
C TYR A 203 -12.14 -15.68 -5.43
N HIS A 204 -11.93 -14.83 -6.45
CA HIS A 204 -10.63 -14.57 -7.07
C HIS A 204 -9.65 -13.88 -6.09
N TYR A 205 -10.14 -12.97 -5.26
CA TYR A 205 -9.32 -12.22 -4.31
C TYR A 205 -9.02 -12.98 -3.02
N THR A 206 -9.59 -14.17 -2.80
CA THR A 206 -9.39 -14.94 -1.54
C THR A 206 -7.90 -15.25 -1.30
N LEU A 207 -7.22 -15.89 -2.25
CA LEU A 207 -5.79 -16.25 -2.08
C LEU A 207 -4.90 -15.00 -2.03
N PRO A 208 -5.06 -13.99 -2.89
CA PRO A 208 -4.30 -12.73 -2.78
C PRO A 208 -4.45 -12.06 -1.41
N ILE A 209 -5.68 -11.94 -0.89
CA ILE A 209 -5.96 -11.35 0.43
C ILE A 209 -5.26 -12.16 1.53
N LEU A 210 -5.37 -13.48 1.50
CA LEU A 210 -4.74 -14.37 2.48
C LEU A 210 -3.21 -14.28 2.42
N SER A 211 -2.63 -14.08 1.23
CA SER A 211 -1.19 -13.93 1.03
C SER A 211 -0.63 -12.73 1.78
N PHE A 212 -1.37 -11.62 1.83
CA PHE A 212 -1.02 -10.46 2.65
C PHE A 212 -1.41 -10.63 4.11
N ALA A 213 -2.63 -11.12 4.36
CA ALA A 213 -3.20 -11.13 5.72
C ALA A 213 -2.45 -12.09 6.65
N ILE A 214 -2.16 -13.30 6.20
CA ILE A 214 -1.57 -14.36 7.06
C ILE A 214 -0.24 -13.92 7.68
N PRO A 215 0.76 -13.38 6.95
CA PRO A 215 2.00 -12.93 7.58
C PRO A 215 1.84 -11.70 8.47
N MET A 216 0.78 -10.91 8.30
CA MET A 216 0.54 -9.69 9.09
C MET A 216 -0.17 -9.96 10.42
N ILE A 217 -1.06 -10.96 10.46
CA ILE A 217 -1.85 -11.33 11.65
C ILE A 217 -0.96 -11.47 12.91
N PRO A 218 0.17 -12.21 12.85
CA PRO A 218 1.05 -12.38 14.01
C PRO A 218 1.53 -11.07 14.63
N GLY A 219 1.90 -10.09 13.80
CA GLY A 219 2.37 -8.80 14.29
C GLY A 219 1.31 -8.07 15.12
N TYR A 220 0.05 -8.14 14.69
CA TYR A 220 -1.07 -7.58 15.45
C TYR A 220 -1.37 -8.40 16.71
N ILE A 221 -1.35 -9.74 16.63
CA ILE A 221 -1.53 -10.61 17.80
C ILE A 221 -0.53 -10.25 18.91
N LEU A 222 0.77 -10.21 18.56
CA LEU A 222 1.85 -9.97 19.54
C LEU A 222 1.77 -8.56 20.12
N SER A 223 1.47 -7.55 19.29
CA SER A 223 1.33 -6.16 19.73
C SER A 223 0.17 -6.01 20.72
N ILE A 224 -1.02 -6.50 20.36
CA ILE A 224 -2.23 -6.39 21.17
C ILE A 224 -2.09 -7.23 22.46
N ARG A 225 -1.54 -8.43 22.36
CA ARG A 225 -1.26 -9.29 23.50
C ARG A 225 -0.36 -8.58 24.53
N SER A 226 0.77 -8.03 24.09
CA SER A 226 1.72 -7.37 24.98
C SER A 226 1.10 -6.17 25.69
N ALA A 227 0.37 -5.33 24.94
CA ALA A 227 -0.36 -4.18 25.50
C ALA A 227 -1.44 -4.65 26.48
N ALA A 228 -2.23 -5.66 26.12
CA ALA A 228 -3.32 -6.18 26.97
C ALA A 228 -2.79 -6.77 28.29
N VAL A 229 -1.66 -7.49 28.23
CA VAL A 229 -1.03 -8.06 29.44
C VAL A 229 -0.53 -6.93 30.35
N ALA A 230 0.09 -5.89 29.82
CA ALA A 230 0.54 -4.73 30.59
C ALA A 230 -0.66 -4.04 31.28
N ILE A 231 -1.70 -3.72 30.49
CA ILE A 231 -2.91 -3.03 30.98
C ILE A 231 -3.64 -3.88 32.03
N SER A 232 -3.62 -5.21 31.92
CA SER A 232 -4.32 -6.10 32.88
C SER A 232 -3.79 -5.99 34.31
N ARG A 233 -2.60 -5.38 34.51
CA ARG A 233 -1.94 -5.18 35.81
C ARG A 233 -2.23 -3.80 36.41
N GLU A 234 -2.95 -2.92 35.70
CA GLU A 234 -3.28 -1.58 36.14
C GLU A 234 -4.34 -1.62 37.26
N ASP A 235 -4.23 -0.70 38.22
CA ASP A 235 -5.11 -0.62 39.41
C ASP A 235 -6.59 -0.58 39.04
N TYR A 236 -6.97 0.20 38.01
CA TYR A 236 -8.38 0.32 37.65
C TYR A 236 -8.96 -1.01 37.14
N VAL A 237 -8.14 -1.86 36.54
CA VAL A 237 -8.54 -3.21 36.08
C VAL A 237 -8.73 -4.11 37.31
N MET A 238 -7.81 -4.00 38.28
CA MET A 238 -7.91 -4.75 39.56
C MET A 238 -9.18 -4.35 40.31
N TYR A 239 -9.47 -3.04 40.44
CA TYR A 239 -10.69 -2.57 41.07
C TYR A 239 -11.97 -3.04 40.36
N ALA A 240 -11.95 -3.03 39.01
CA ALA A 240 -13.09 -3.54 38.24
C ALA A 240 -13.33 -5.04 38.51
N ARG A 241 -12.22 -5.82 38.61
CA ARG A 241 -12.26 -7.25 38.94
C ARG A 241 -12.85 -7.49 40.35
N LEU A 242 -12.43 -6.70 41.36
CA LEU A 242 -12.93 -6.77 42.73
C LEU A 242 -14.43 -6.42 42.83
N ARG A 243 -14.90 -5.55 41.93
CA ARG A 243 -16.32 -5.18 41.80
C ARG A 243 -17.15 -6.27 41.07
N GLY A 244 -16.55 -7.40 40.72
CA GLY A 244 -17.27 -8.52 40.08
C GLY A 244 -17.56 -8.36 38.59
N VAL A 245 -16.86 -7.45 37.89
CA VAL A 245 -17.03 -7.28 36.44
C VAL A 245 -16.67 -8.59 35.76
N LYS A 246 -17.58 -9.12 34.92
CA LYS A 246 -17.39 -10.39 34.19
C LYS A 246 -16.10 -10.34 33.33
N SER A 247 -15.34 -11.44 33.31
CA SER A 247 -14.08 -11.56 32.59
C SER A 247 -14.15 -11.11 31.11
N ARG A 248 -15.25 -11.40 30.40
CA ARG A 248 -15.46 -10.95 29.03
C ARG A 248 -15.52 -9.41 28.94
N ALA A 249 -16.35 -8.78 29.77
CA ALA A 249 -16.50 -7.32 29.81
C ALA A 249 -15.18 -6.65 30.24
N LEU A 250 -14.45 -7.25 31.18
CA LEU A 250 -13.14 -6.78 31.62
C LEU A 250 -12.16 -6.77 30.44
N MET A 251 -12.12 -7.88 29.67
CA MET A 251 -11.20 -8.03 28.53
C MET A 251 -11.58 -7.10 27.37
N THR A 252 -12.88 -6.92 27.04
CA THR A 252 -13.28 -6.09 25.91
C THR A 252 -13.30 -4.59 26.23
N ASN A 253 -13.94 -4.19 27.34
CA ASN A 253 -14.27 -2.80 27.60
C ASN A 253 -13.20 -2.06 28.42
N TYR A 254 -12.46 -2.76 29.30
CA TYR A 254 -11.44 -2.16 30.15
C TYR A 254 -10.03 -2.33 29.57
N ILE A 255 -9.69 -3.53 29.10
CA ILE A 255 -8.34 -3.86 28.61
C ILE A 255 -8.24 -3.64 27.10
N GLY A 256 -9.12 -4.26 26.32
CA GLY A 256 -9.05 -4.31 24.86
C GLY A 256 -9.12 -2.93 24.23
N ARG A 257 -10.00 -2.06 24.74
CA ARG A 257 -10.17 -0.70 24.24
C ARG A 257 -8.85 0.08 24.23
N LEU A 258 -8.02 -0.09 25.25
CA LEU A 258 -6.72 0.59 25.33
C LEU A 258 -5.61 -0.21 24.64
N ALA A 259 -5.68 -1.56 24.67
CA ALA A 259 -4.67 -2.44 24.06
C ALA A 259 -4.62 -2.32 22.53
N ILE A 260 -5.73 -1.90 21.91
CA ILE A 260 -5.82 -1.74 20.46
C ILE A 260 -5.05 -0.49 19.97
N ILE A 261 -4.90 0.55 20.79
CA ILE A 261 -4.35 1.85 20.36
C ILE A 261 -2.96 1.74 19.72
N PRO A 262 -1.96 1.07 20.35
CA PRO A 262 -0.64 0.96 19.72
C PRO A 262 -0.65 0.17 18.40
N SER A 263 -1.49 -0.87 18.30
CA SER A 263 -1.60 -1.69 17.09
C SER A 263 -2.33 -0.96 15.95
N PHE A 264 -3.20 0.00 16.28
CA PHE A 264 -3.90 0.82 15.28
C PHE A 264 -2.91 1.71 14.51
N THR A 265 -1.91 2.24 15.18
CA THR A 265 -0.83 2.98 14.52
C THR A 265 -0.12 2.10 13.49
N ARG A 266 0.25 0.89 13.89
CA ARG A 266 0.87 -0.09 12.99
C ARG A 266 -0.04 -0.40 11.78
N PHE A 267 -1.36 -0.54 12.02
CA PHE A 267 -2.36 -0.78 10.97
C PHE A 267 -2.34 0.37 9.93
N MET A 268 -2.32 1.61 10.38
CA MET A 268 -2.26 2.78 9.49
C MET A 268 -0.99 2.78 8.63
N TYR A 269 0.18 2.57 9.24
CA TYR A 269 1.45 2.51 8.51
C TYR A 269 1.51 1.36 7.50
N SER A 270 0.88 0.23 7.82
CA SER A 270 0.87 -0.95 6.94
C SER A 270 0.20 -0.66 5.59
N PHE A 271 -0.73 0.30 5.53
CA PHE A 271 -1.41 0.67 4.29
C PHE A 271 -0.40 1.11 3.21
N GLY A 272 0.49 2.05 3.56
CA GLY A 272 1.52 2.54 2.62
C GLY A 272 2.50 1.43 2.20
N LEU A 273 2.93 0.62 3.17
CA LEU A 273 3.86 -0.50 2.89
C LEU A 273 3.25 -1.52 1.93
N LEU A 274 1.98 -1.87 2.12
CA LEU A 274 1.31 -2.86 1.27
C LEU A 274 1.06 -2.36 -0.14
N LEU A 275 0.80 -1.06 -0.32
CA LEU A 275 0.68 -0.48 -1.66
C LEU A 275 1.96 -0.70 -2.48
N GLY A 276 3.12 -0.50 -1.84
CA GLY A 276 4.42 -0.77 -2.49
C GLY A 276 4.65 -2.25 -2.78
N ALA A 277 4.14 -3.14 -1.91
CA ALA A 277 4.31 -4.59 -2.05
C ALA A 277 3.25 -5.24 -2.95
N ALA A 278 2.18 -4.51 -3.31
CA ALA A 278 1.04 -5.06 -4.06
C ALA A 278 1.47 -5.64 -5.43
N ALA A 279 2.48 -5.03 -6.06
CA ALA A 279 2.97 -5.45 -7.38
C ALA A 279 3.32 -6.95 -7.43
N PHE A 280 3.93 -7.48 -6.37
CA PHE A 280 4.31 -8.90 -6.33
C PHE A 280 3.08 -9.82 -6.25
N ILE A 281 2.10 -9.46 -5.44
CA ILE A 281 0.87 -10.27 -5.27
C ILE A 281 -0.02 -10.16 -6.51
N GLU A 282 -0.22 -8.93 -6.99
CA GLU A 282 -1.01 -8.69 -8.21
C GLU A 282 -0.39 -9.42 -9.41
N GLY A 283 0.94 -9.34 -9.56
CA GLY A 283 1.65 -10.06 -10.64
C GLY A 283 1.57 -11.58 -10.50
N THR A 284 1.65 -12.11 -9.27
CA THR A 284 1.59 -13.57 -9.02
C THR A 284 0.23 -14.15 -9.42
N PHE A 285 -0.87 -13.43 -9.16
CA PHE A 285 -2.24 -13.86 -9.44
C PHE A 285 -2.82 -13.20 -10.70
N GLU A 286 -2.01 -12.49 -11.47
CA GLU A 286 -2.43 -11.77 -12.69
C GLU A 286 -3.68 -10.91 -12.46
N LEU A 287 -3.73 -10.21 -11.32
CA LEU A 287 -4.85 -9.33 -10.97
C LEU A 287 -4.73 -7.97 -11.68
N TYR A 288 -5.85 -7.32 -11.90
CA TYR A 288 -5.85 -5.89 -12.16
C TYR A 288 -5.28 -5.16 -10.95
N GLY A 289 -4.52 -4.09 -11.21
CA GLY A 289 -3.93 -3.28 -10.16
C GLY A 289 -2.71 -2.50 -10.64
N ILE A 290 -2.37 -1.43 -9.91
CA ILE A 290 -1.25 -0.55 -10.29
C ILE A 290 0.10 -1.27 -10.21
N GLY A 291 0.23 -2.27 -9.37
CA GLY A 291 1.45 -3.08 -9.26
C GLY A 291 1.66 -3.97 -10.49
N SER A 292 0.61 -4.67 -10.95
CA SER A 292 0.67 -5.48 -12.16
C SER A 292 0.84 -4.61 -13.41
N LEU A 293 0.20 -3.44 -13.45
CA LEU A 293 0.39 -2.45 -14.50
C LEU A 293 1.87 -2.03 -14.57
N TYR A 294 2.50 -1.76 -13.42
CA TYR A 294 3.94 -1.43 -13.32
C TYR A 294 4.82 -2.58 -13.82
N ALA A 295 4.56 -3.80 -13.38
CA ALA A 295 5.34 -4.98 -13.78
C ALA A 295 5.20 -5.25 -15.29
N GLY A 296 3.99 -5.12 -15.84
CA GLY A 296 3.71 -5.24 -17.27
C GLY A 296 4.45 -4.17 -18.09
N ALA A 297 4.43 -2.92 -17.61
CA ALA A 297 5.12 -1.80 -18.24
C ALA A 297 6.64 -2.02 -18.31
N LEU A 298 7.24 -2.54 -17.23
CA LEU A 298 8.67 -2.88 -17.19
C LEU A 298 9.01 -3.99 -18.21
N SER A 299 8.20 -5.05 -18.23
CA SER A 299 8.40 -6.21 -19.11
C SER A 299 8.31 -5.82 -20.59
N SER A 300 7.38 -4.92 -20.92
CA SER A 300 7.16 -4.44 -22.29
C SER A 300 8.02 -3.22 -22.66
N ARG A 301 8.86 -2.75 -21.73
CA ARG A 301 9.71 -1.55 -21.89
C ARG A 301 8.88 -0.28 -22.16
N ASP A 302 7.68 -0.21 -21.62
CA ASP A 302 6.83 1.00 -21.67
C ASP A 302 7.27 1.94 -20.54
N TYR A 303 8.36 2.67 -20.79
CA TYR A 303 9.00 3.50 -19.76
C TYR A 303 8.09 4.63 -19.24
N PRO A 304 7.32 5.36 -20.08
CA PRO A 304 6.40 6.36 -19.55
C PRO A 304 5.38 5.77 -18.57
N LEU A 305 4.80 4.62 -18.92
CA LEU A 305 3.84 3.92 -18.07
C LEU A 305 4.51 3.42 -16.78
N ALA A 306 5.68 2.80 -16.88
CA ALA A 306 6.43 2.31 -15.71
C ALA A 306 6.77 3.44 -14.74
N ILE A 307 7.27 4.57 -15.27
CA ILE A 307 7.70 5.71 -14.46
C ILE A 307 6.48 6.42 -13.84
N GLY A 308 5.44 6.67 -14.62
CA GLY A 308 4.21 7.27 -14.13
C GLY A 308 3.56 6.44 -13.02
N THR A 309 3.50 5.12 -13.23
CA THR A 309 2.97 4.18 -12.23
C THR A 309 3.81 4.18 -10.95
N LEU A 310 5.15 4.13 -11.08
CA LEU A 310 6.05 4.20 -9.93
C LEU A 310 5.86 5.50 -9.14
N MET A 311 5.75 6.63 -9.84
CA MET A 311 5.51 7.94 -9.19
C MET A 311 4.20 7.92 -8.39
N VAL A 312 3.13 7.38 -8.96
CA VAL A 312 1.84 7.30 -8.27
C VAL A 312 1.91 6.35 -7.06
N ILE A 313 2.56 5.19 -7.19
CA ILE A 313 2.77 4.26 -6.06
C ILE A 313 3.50 4.99 -4.92
N VAL A 314 4.57 5.72 -5.24
CA VAL A 314 5.35 6.48 -4.23
C VAL A 314 4.49 7.60 -3.62
N ALA A 315 3.77 8.36 -4.45
CA ALA A 315 2.90 9.46 -4.00
C ALA A 315 1.80 8.94 -3.05
N VAL A 316 1.13 7.85 -3.41
CA VAL A 316 0.08 7.24 -2.59
C VAL A 316 0.66 6.66 -1.29
N THR A 317 1.85 6.05 -1.36
CA THR A 317 2.57 5.55 -0.16
C THR A 317 2.89 6.70 0.81
N ILE A 318 3.44 7.80 0.29
CA ILE A 318 3.77 9.00 1.09
C ILE A 318 2.49 9.59 1.69
N ALA A 319 1.43 9.74 0.89
CA ALA A 319 0.14 10.24 1.35
C ALA A 319 -0.46 9.35 2.45
N GLY A 320 -0.40 8.03 2.27
CA GLY A 320 -0.84 7.05 3.27
C GLY A 320 -0.07 7.19 4.58
N ASN A 321 1.24 7.36 4.51
CA ASN A 321 2.09 7.55 5.70
C ASN A 321 1.77 8.88 6.40
N ILE A 322 1.55 9.97 5.66
CA ILE A 322 1.16 11.27 6.23
C ILE A 322 -0.20 11.14 6.95
N ILE A 323 -1.16 10.47 6.31
CA ILE A 323 -2.48 10.23 6.93
C ILE A 323 -2.33 9.41 8.22
N ALA A 324 -1.52 8.35 8.19
CA ALA A 324 -1.22 7.52 9.35
C ALA A 324 -0.61 8.35 10.49
N ASP A 325 0.38 9.19 10.16
CA ASP A 325 1.03 10.09 11.12
C ASP A 325 0.02 11.06 11.76
N ILE A 326 -0.83 11.70 10.94
CA ILE A 326 -1.85 12.64 11.40
C ILE A 326 -2.83 11.94 12.35
N LEU A 327 -3.33 10.76 11.98
CA LEU A 327 -4.25 9.98 12.81
C LEU A 327 -3.59 9.61 14.14
N TYR A 328 -2.31 9.21 14.09
CA TYR A 328 -1.55 8.87 15.28
C TYR A 328 -1.38 10.09 16.20
N GLY A 329 -1.00 11.23 15.63
CA GLY A 329 -0.85 12.48 16.39
C GLY A 329 -2.16 12.96 17.03
N VAL A 330 -3.31 12.66 16.41
CA VAL A 330 -4.63 12.96 16.98
C VAL A 330 -4.98 11.99 18.11
N LEU A 331 -4.69 10.70 17.93
CA LEU A 331 -5.03 9.64 18.90
C LEU A 331 -4.11 9.65 20.13
N ASP A 332 -2.83 9.96 19.96
CA ASP A 332 -1.85 10.00 21.06
C ASP A 332 -1.12 11.35 21.10
N PRO A 333 -1.56 12.28 21.96
CA PRO A 333 -0.93 13.60 22.09
C PRO A 333 0.54 13.57 22.51
N ARG A 334 1.03 12.47 23.08
CA ARG A 334 2.44 12.36 23.56
C ARG A 334 3.44 12.39 22.42
N VAL A 335 3.02 11.96 21.22
CA VAL A 335 3.87 11.86 20.04
C VAL A 335 4.19 13.23 19.42
N ARG A 336 3.39 14.25 19.73
CA ARG A 336 3.56 15.61 19.18
C ARG A 336 4.77 16.35 19.76
N VAL A 337 5.32 15.84 20.86
CA VAL A 337 6.41 16.48 21.62
C VAL A 337 7.79 15.91 21.26
N ALA A 338 7.85 14.82 20.52
CA ALA A 338 9.07 14.19 20.01
C ALA A 338 9.38 14.66 18.59
#